data_9ca6266227dd63e8ea653741a4e32da3
#
_entry.id   9ca6266227dd63e8ea653741a4e32da3
#
_cell.length_a   1.000
_cell.length_b   1.000
_cell.length_c   1.000
_cell.angle_alpha   90.00
_cell.angle_beta   90.00
_cell.angle_gamma   90.00
#
_symmetry.space_group_name_H-M   'P 1'
#
loop_
_entity.id
_entity.type
_entity.pdbx_description
1 polymer ?
#
loop_
_entity_poly.entity_id
_entity_poly.type
_entity_poly.pdbx_seq_one_letter_code
_entity_poly.pdbx_strand_id
1 'polypeptide(L)'
;SASETFKTELYTIDPMNPDSAKLLVALEGVGWGASDWSPDDKKLVIGQYVSANESYLYLYDIATGEKTLLTPKEGDEKVAWSGAVFTKDGKGIYTTSDKGSEFSRLVHMDLATRKITPLSAHIDWDVSNFNLSDDGKWLGFSTNENGVSKLYVLDTATNKEIKLPK
;
A
#
# COMPACT_ATOMS: atom_id res chain seq x y z
N SER A 1 -26.79 -14.41 23.44
CA SER A 1 -26.61 -13.10 22.75
C SER A 1 -25.61 -13.30 21.63
N ALA A 2 -26.08 -13.20 20.38
CA ALA A 2 -25.20 -13.18 19.23
C ALA A 2 -24.37 -11.89 19.34
N SER A 3 -23.05 -12.00 19.43
CA SER A 3 -22.16 -10.85 19.32
C SER A 3 -22.34 -10.28 17.90
N GLU A 4 -22.78 -9.03 17.78
CA GLU A 4 -22.75 -8.33 16.52
C GLU A 4 -21.30 -8.29 16.04
N THR A 5 -21.00 -9.04 14.99
CA THR A 5 -19.71 -9.00 14.33
C THR A 5 -19.68 -7.72 13.48
N PHE A 6 -18.84 -6.78 13.86
CA PHE A 6 -18.60 -5.59 13.02
C PHE A 6 -18.08 -6.03 11.65
N LYS A 7 -18.57 -5.37 10.59
CA LYS A 7 -18.12 -5.59 9.22
C LYS A 7 -17.73 -4.27 8.59
N THR A 8 -16.69 -4.29 7.79
CA THR A 8 -16.37 -3.19 6.88
C THR A 8 -16.82 -3.56 5.48
N GLU A 9 -17.63 -2.74 4.86
CA GLU A 9 -18.11 -2.96 3.50
C GLU A 9 -17.41 -2.00 2.55
N LEU A 10 -16.83 -2.54 1.48
CA LEU A 10 -16.24 -1.75 0.40
C LEU A 10 -17.21 -1.76 -0.79
N TYR A 11 -17.44 -0.59 -1.36
CA TYR A 11 -18.32 -0.39 -2.50
C TYR A 11 -17.54 0.16 -3.68
N THR A 12 -17.96 -0.20 -4.88
CA THR A 12 -17.58 0.49 -6.11
C THR A 12 -18.69 1.43 -6.52
N ILE A 13 -18.33 2.59 -7.07
CA ILE A 13 -19.26 3.59 -7.56
C ILE A 13 -18.70 4.24 -8.82
N ASP A 14 -19.54 4.46 -9.81
CA ASP A 14 -19.21 5.33 -10.93
C ASP A 14 -19.34 6.79 -10.46
N PRO A 15 -18.29 7.59 -10.48
CA PRO A 15 -18.33 8.98 -9.99
C PRO A 15 -19.29 9.85 -10.79
N MET A 16 -19.63 9.46 -12.02
CA MET A 16 -20.62 10.16 -12.85
C MET A 16 -22.06 9.68 -12.62
N ASN A 17 -22.25 8.60 -11.87
CA ASN A 17 -23.55 8.04 -11.51
C ASN A 17 -23.59 7.62 -10.03
N PRO A 18 -23.95 8.53 -9.11
CA PRO A 18 -23.97 8.25 -7.65
C PRO A 18 -24.86 7.07 -7.25
N ASP A 19 -25.88 6.75 -8.05
CA ASP A 19 -26.82 5.64 -7.79
C ASP A 19 -26.26 4.27 -8.22
N SER A 20 -25.05 4.24 -8.79
CA SER A 20 -24.38 3.01 -9.27
C SER A 20 -23.64 2.24 -8.18
N ALA A 21 -23.71 2.68 -6.92
CA ALA A 21 -22.99 2.03 -5.82
C ALA A 21 -23.32 0.53 -5.72
N LYS A 22 -22.28 -0.31 -5.79
CA LYS A 22 -22.40 -1.76 -5.68
C LYS A 22 -21.47 -2.26 -4.60
N LEU A 23 -21.98 -3.13 -3.73
CA LEU A 23 -21.13 -3.82 -2.76
C LEU A 23 -20.09 -4.67 -3.51
N LEU A 24 -18.82 -4.40 -3.24
CA LEU A 24 -17.70 -5.15 -3.76
C LEU A 24 -17.37 -6.34 -2.84
N VAL A 25 -17.18 -6.05 -1.56
CA VAL A 25 -16.85 -7.05 -0.55
C VAL A 25 -17.27 -6.59 0.85
N ALA A 26 -17.73 -7.52 1.66
CA ALA A 26 -17.93 -7.36 3.10
C ALA A 26 -16.84 -8.14 3.85
N LEU A 27 -16.07 -7.42 4.66
CA LEU A 27 -14.92 -7.93 5.41
C LEU A 27 -15.26 -7.95 6.90
N GLU A 28 -14.95 -9.06 7.56
CA GLU A 28 -15.16 -9.16 9.00
C GLU A 28 -14.20 -8.27 9.78
N GLY A 29 -14.72 -7.59 10.80
CA GLY A 29 -13.96 -6.67 11.63
C GLY A 29 -13.89 -5.26 11.09
N VAL A 30 -13.02 -4.47 11.72
CA VAL A 30 -12.77 -3.05 11.41
C VAL A 30 -11.36 -2.83 10.89
N GLY A 31 -11.06 -1.61 10.47
CA GLY A 31 -9.73 -1.21 10.04
C GLY A 31 -9.39 -1.56 8.60
N TRP A 32 -10.36 -2.01 7.80
CA TRP A 32 -10.17 -2.29 6.39
C TRP A 32 -10.32 -1.04 5.52
N GLY A 33 -9.51 -0.96 4.47
CA GLY A 33 -9.59 0.11 3.48
C GLY A 33 -9.02 -0.34 2.14
N ALA A 34 -9.54 0.25 1.07
CA ALA A 34 -8.99 0.09 -0.27
C ALA A 34 -7.78 1.01 -0.43
N SER A 35 -6.72 0.52 -1.07
CA SER A 35 -5.51 1.30 -1.36
C SER A 35 -5.40 1.66 -2.82
N ASP A 36 -5.38 0.67 -3.72
CA ASP A 36 -5.19 0.93 -5.14
C ASP A 36 -5.72 -0.22 -6.00
N TRP A 37 -6.11 0.11 -7.25
CA TRP A 37 -6.52 -0.83 -8.28
C TRP A 37 -5.33 -1.27 -9.12
N SER A 38 -5.33 -2.55 -9.53
CA SER A 38 -4.37 -2.98 -10.53
C SER A 38 -4.60 -2.27 -11.87
N PRO A 39 -3.57 -2.07 -12.71
CA PRO A 39 -3.68 -1.37 -13.99
C PRO A 39 -4.67 -2.01 -14.98
N ASP A 40 -5.08 -3.24 -14.77
CA ASP A 40 -6.06 -3.97 -15.57
C ASP A 40 -7.45 -4.02 -14.92
N ASP A 41 -7.67 -3.29 -13.82
CA ASP A 41 -8.90 -3.20 -13.02
C ASP A 41 -9.42 -4.55 -12.48
N LYS A 42 -8.58 -5.60 -12.47
CA LYS A 42 -8.99 -6.94 -12.03
C LYS A 42 -8.73 -7.21 -10.57
N LYS A 43 -7.83 -6.46 -9.97
CA LYS A 43 -7.40 -6.66 -8.58
C LYS A 43 -7.39 -5.36 -7.81
N LEU A 44 -7.54 -5.49 -6.50
CA LEU A 44 -7.49 -4.38 -5.56
C LEU A 44 -6.54 -4.73 -4.43
N VAL A 45 -5.65 -3.82 -4.06
CA VAL A 45 -4.94 -3.95 -2.78
C VAL A 45 -5.83 -3.37 -1.69
N ILE A 46 -6.09 -4.17 -0.67
CA ILE A 46 -6.81 -3.76 0.53
C ILE A 46 -5.90 -3.89 1.74
N GLY A 47 -5.96 -2.89 2.61
CA GLY A 47 -5.21 -2.87 3.87
C GLY A 47 -6.11 -3.19 5.05
N GLN A 48 -5.53 -3.83 6.07
CA GLN A 48 -6.15 -4.02 7.38
C GLN A 48 -5.27 -3.37 8.45
N TYR A 49 -5.74 -2.29 9.04
CA TYR A 49 -5.11 -1.68 10.20
C TYR A 49 -5.56 -2.42 11.46
N VAL A 50 -4.60 -2.90 12.23
CA VAL A 50 -4.84 -3.56 13.52
C VAL A 50 -4.43 -2.65 14.67
N SER A 51 -3.24 -2.06 14.59
CA SER A 51 -2.69 -1.12 15.57
C SER A 51 -1.60 -0.25 14.93
N ALA A 52 -1.05 0.69 15.68
CA ALA A 52 0.01 1.59 15.18
C ALA A 52 1.25 0.85 14.64
N ASN A 53 1.53 -0.32 15.18
CA ASN A 53 2.68 -1.16 14.80
C ASN A 53 2.28 -2.48 14.12
N GLU A 54 1.02 -2.63 13.71
CA GLU A 54 0.55 -3.88 13.09
C GLU A 54 -0.52 -3.59 12.03
N SER A 55 -0.24 -3.94 10.81
CA SER A 55 -1.19 -3.88 9.71
C SER A 55 -0.84 -4.90 8.62
N TYR A 56 -1.77 -5.18 7.75
CA TYR A 56 -1.62 -6.20 6.72
C TYR A 56 -2.13 -5.68 5.38
N LEU A 57 -1.51 -6.15 4.30
CA LEU A 57 -1.97 -5.91 2.94
C LEU A 57 -2.44 -7.22 2.31
N TYR A 58 -3.52 -7.14 1.58
CA TYR A 58 -4.11 -8.26 0.85
C TYR A 58 -4.34 -7.88 -0.61
N LEU A 59 -4.20 -8.85 -1.48
CA LEU A 59 -4.63 -8.76 -2.85
C LEU A 59 -6.03 -9.37 -2.97
N TYR A 60 -6.98 -8.60 -3.46
CA TYR A 60 -8.35 -9.02 -3.67
C TYR A 60 -8.61 -9.15 -5.18
N ASP A 61 -9.03 -10.33 -5.62
CA ASP A 61 -9.42 -10.58 -7.01
C ASP A 61 -10.90 -10.24 -7.20
N ILE A 62 -11.21 -9.34 -8.11
CA ILE A 62 -12.56 -8.80 -8.31
C ILE A 62 -13.50 -9.86 -8.87
N ALA A 63 -13.01 -10.74 -9.75
CA ALA A 63 -13.84 -11.71 -10.43
C ALA A 63 -14.17 -12.93 -9.54
N THR A 64 -13.21 -13.38 -8.73
CA THR A 64 -13.35 -14.57 -7.90
C THR A 64 -13.75 -14.26 -6.47
N GLY A 65 -13.53 -13.03 -6.00
CA GLY A 65 -13.68 -12.66 -4.59
C GLY A 65 -12.58 -13.21 -3.67
N GLU A 66 -11.52 -13.80 -4.25
CA GLU A 66 -10.42 -14.35 -3.48
C GLU A 66 -9.59 -13.24 -2.84
N LYS A 67 -9.26 -13.40 -1.57
CA LYS A 67 -8.41 -12.50 -0.80
C LYS A 67 -7.14 -13.23 -0.37
N THR A 68 -6.00 -12.82 -0.94
CA THR A 68 -4.68 -13.39 -0.65
C THR A 68 -3.84 -12.44 0.20
N LEU A 69 -3.31 -12.91 1.33
CA LEU A 69 -2.41 -12.12 2.17
C LEU A 69 -1.08 -11.86 1.42
N LEU A 70 -0.69 -10.59 1.31
CA LEU A 70 0.56 -10.15 0.69
C LEU A 70 1.72 -10.06 1.68
N THR A 71 1.44 -9.55 2.86
CA THR A 71 2.44 -9.29 3.89
C THR A 71 2.63 -10.52 4.77
N PRO A 72 3.86 -10.96 5.01
CA PRO A 72 4.09 -12.15 5.82
C PRO A 72 3.68 -11.91 7.28
N LYS A 73 3.10 -12.95 7.89
CA LYS A 73 2.98 -13.09 9.34
C LYS A 73 4.11 -14.01 9.78
N GLU A 74 5.25 -13.45 10.11
CA GLU A 74 6.41 -14.21 10.56
C GLU A 74 6.59 -14.07 12.06
N GLY A 75 6.30 -15.13 12.80
CA GLY A 75 6.48 -15.18 14.26
C GLY A 75 5.59 -14.17 15.01
N ASP A 76 6.12 -13.64 16.09
CA ASP A 76 5.46 -12.66 16.96
C ASP A 76 5.82 -11.20 16.56
N GLU A 77 6.61 -11.00 15.50
CA GLU A 77 6.99 -9.67 15.06
C GLU A 77 5.79 -8.93 14.46
N LYS A 78 5.46 -7.80 15.05
CA LYS A 78 4.45 -6.89 14.52
C LYS A 78 5.11 -5.96 13.52
N VAL A 79 4.49 -5.82 12.35
CA VAL A 79 4.99 -4.97 11.27
C VAL A 79 3.87 -4.04 10.81
N ALA A 80 4.17 -2.77 10.72
CA ALA A 80 3.28 -1.78 10.14
C ALA A 80 3.53 -1.67 8.63
N TRP A 81 2.45 -1.78 7.87
CA TRP A 81 2.42 -1.55 6.42
C TRP A 81 1.42 -0.44 6.14
N SER A 82 1.78 0.55 5.34
CA SER A 82 0.89 1.67 5.08
C SER A 82 0.89 2.09 3.61
N GLY A 83 -0.32 2.32 3.11
CA GLY A 83 -0.55 2.61 1.72
C GLY A 83 -0.13 1.47 0.80
N ALA A 84 -0.61 1.47 -0.42
CA ALA A 84 -0.10 0.62 -1.49
C ALA A 84 -0.46 1.24 -2.83
N VAL A 85 0.46 1.21 -3.79
CA VAL A 85 0.25 1.65 -5.17
C VAL A 85 0.84 0.58 -6.08
N PHE A 86 0.07 0.12 -7.07
CA PHE A 86 0.58 -0.84 -8.04
C PHE A 86 1.67 -0.22 -8.92
N THR A 87 2.66 -1.05 -9.28
CA THR A 87 3.54 -0.73 -10.39
C THR A 87 2.74 -0.67 -11.70
N LYS A 88 3.19 0.12 -12.67
CA LYS A 88 2.45 0.30 -13.94
C LYS A 88 2.25 -0.99 -14.73
N ASP A 89 3.13 -1.96 -14.54
CA ASP A 89 3.02 -3.30 -15.16
C ASP A 89 2.16 -4.29 -14.34
N GLY A 90 1.66 -3.86 -13.16
CA GLY A 90 0.83 -4.67 -12.27
C GLY A 90 1.54 -5.83 -11.59
N LYS A 91 2.88 -5.93 -11.71
CA LYS A 91 3.64 -7.06 -11.15
C LYS A 91 4.13 -6.83 -9.73
N GLY A 92 4.09 -5.61 -9.25
CA GLY A 92 4.52 -5.21 -7.91
C GLY A 92 3.64 -4.15 -7.31
N ILE A 93 3.94 -3.82 -6.07
CA ILE A 93 3.39 -2.66 -5.36
C ILE A 93 4.51 -1.89 -4.68
N TYR A 94 4.31 -0.58 -4.56
CA TYR A 94 5.03 0.27 -3.63
C TYR A 94 4.19 0.43 -2.36
N THR A 95 4.83 0.36 -1.20
CA THR A 95 4.19 0.54 0.11
C THR A 95 5.24 1.04 1.11
N THR A 96 4.83 1.45 2.28
CA THR A 96 5.77 1.70 3.37
C THR A 96 5.71 0.59 4.41
N SER A 97 6.84 0.31 5.05
CA SER A 97 6.95 -0.70 6.11
C SER A 97 8.10 -0.40 7.05
N ASP A 98 7.92 -0.72 8.33
CA ASP A 98 8.96 -0.75 9.36
C ASP A 98 9.61 -2.13 9.52
N LYS A 99 9.32 -3.09 8.63
CA LYS A 99 9.90 -4.44 8.68
C LYS A 99 11.43 -4.40 8.73
N GLY A 100 12.01 -4.89 9.83
CA GLY A 100 13.46 -4.92 10.04
C GLY A 100 14.11 -3.53 10.13
N SER A 101 13.36 -2.51 10.50
CA SER A 101 13.82 -1.13 10.61
C SER A 101 13.11 -0.40 11.76
N GLU A 102 13.80 0.55 12.36
CA GLU A 102 13.21 1.51 13.30
C GLU A 102 12.32 2.54 12.58
N PHE A 103 12.57 2.76 11.28
CA PHE A 103 11.84 3.74 10.46
C PHE A 103 10.90 3.06 9.47
N SER A 104 9.77 3.71 9.20
CA SER A 104 8.86 3.35 8.12
C SER A 104 9.50 3.69 6.77
N ARG A 105 9.93 2.66 6.04
CA ARG A 105 10.67 2.79 4.78
C ARG A 105 9.78 2.56 3.58
N LEU A 106 10.02 3.31 2.51
CA LEU A 106 9.44 3.01 1.21
C LEU A 106 10.07 1.72 0.69
N VAL A 107 9.22 0.78 0.30
CA VAL A 107 9.64 -0.52 -0.23
C VAL A 107 8.87 -0.86 -1.52
N HIS A 108 9.50 -1.66 -2.37
CA HIS A 108 8.85 -2.35 -3.48
C HIS A 108 8.64 -3.81 -3.11
N MET A 109 7.43 -4.33 -3.34
CA MET A 109 7.12 -5.76 -3.19
C MET A 109 6.77 -6.36 -4.54
N ASP A 110 7.49 -7.38 -4.97
CA ASP A 110 7.12 -8.20 -6.12
C ASP A 110 5.96 -9.14 -5.75
N LEU A 111 4.87 -9.10 -6.51
CA LEU A 111 3.65 -9.84 -6.16
C LEU A 111 3.77 -11.35 -6.38
N ALA A 112 4.62 -11.80 -7.29
CA ALA A 112 4.79 -13.22 -7.58
C ALA A 112 5.71 -13.90 -6.56
N THR A 113 6.84 -13.26 -6.23
CA THR A 113 7.86 -13.83 -5.36
C THR A 113 7.75 -13.39 -3.90
N ARG A 114 6.95 -12.35 -3.61
CA ARG A 114 6.85 -11.68 -2.30
C ARG A 114 8.15 -11.03 -1.83
N LYS A 115 9.12 -10.90 -2.73
CA LYS A 115 10.38 -10.23 -2.42
C LYS A 115 10.17 -8.77 -2.14
N ILE A 116 10.67 -8.31 -0.99
CA ILE A 116 10.64 -6.92 -0.57
C ILE A 116 12.00 -6.30 -0.83
N THR A 117 12.01 -5.13 -1.47
CA THR A 117 13.22 -4.37 -1.76
C THR A 117 13.06 -2.97 -1.16
N PRO A 118 13.85 -2.61 -0.13
CA PRO A 118 13.85 -1.26 0.44
C PRO A 118 14.36 -0.24 -0.58
N LEU A 119 13.65 0.89 -0.72
CA LEU A 119 14.00 1.98 -1.63
C LEU A 119 14.55 3.22 -0.89
N SER A 120 14.19 3.41 0.38
CA SER A 120 14.64 4.54 1.21
C SER A 120 15.50 4.11 2.40
N ALA A 121 16.24 2.99 2.30
CA ALA A 121 17.02 2.42 3.42
C ALA A 121 18.15 3.34 3.92
N HIS A 122 18.59 4.29 3.11
CA HIS A 122 19.65 5.27 3.42
C HIS A 122 19.14 6.53 4.12
N ILE A 123 17.81 6.63 4.34
CA ILE A 123 17.17 7.78 4.99
C ILE A 123 16.72 7.34 6.37
N ASP A 124 17.29 7.93 7.43
CA ASP A 124 16.97 7.61 8.83
C ASP A 124 15.79 8.45 9.35
N TRP A 125 14.70 8.44 8.56
CA TRP A 125 13.42 9.10 8.85
C TRP A 125 12.27 8.33 8.22
N ASP A 126 11.10 8.45 8.84
CA ASP A 126 9.88 7.83 8.32
C ASP A 126 9.45 8.44 6.99
N VAL A 127 9.11 7.59 6.05
CA VAL A 127 8.41 8.01 4.83
C VAL A 127 6.94 8.27 5.18
N SER A 128 6.52 9.53 5.02
CA SER A 128 5.17 9.98 5.40
C SER A 128 4.14 9.75 4.30
N ASN A 129 4.52 10.03 3.06
CA ASN A 129 3.67 9.91 1.89
C ASN A 129 4.48 9.50 0.67
N PHE A 130 3.84 8.82 -0.25
CA PHE A 130 4.42 8.49 -1.56
C PHE A 130 3.35 8.47 -2.65
N ASN A 131 3.74 8.71 -3.88
CA ASN A 131 2.87 8.65 -5.05
C ASN A 131 3.65 8.28 -6.30
N LEU A 132 3.02 7.50 -7.17
CA LEU A 132 3.56 7.11 -8.48
C LEU A 132 2.99 8.01 -9.57
N SER A 133 3.82 8.46 -10.51
CA SER A 133 3.32 9.19 -11.67
C SER A 133 2.43 8.31 -12.56
N ASP A 134 1.50 8.93 -13.29
CA ASP A 134 0.54 8.22 -14.13
C ASP A 134 1.20 7.33 -15.20
N ASP A 135 2.38 7.72 -15.68
CA ASP A 135 3.17 6.92 -16.61
C ASP A 135 4.06 5.86 -15.92
N GLY A 136 4.04 5.82 -14.59
CA GLY A 136 4.79 4.87 -13.77
C GLY A 136 6.30 5.09 -13.71
N LYS A 137 6.83 6.21 -14.25
CA LYS A 137 8.28 6.45 -14.34
C LYS A 137 8.88 7.05 -13.10
N TRP A 138 8.10 7.81 -12.34
CA TRP A 138 8.57 8.57 -11.20
C TRP A 138 7.82 8.19 -9.94
N LEU A 139 8.53 7.89 -8.88
CA LEU A 139 7.99 7.63 -7.56
C LEU A 139 8.44 8.74 -6.62
N GLY A 140 7.51 9.65 -6.30
CA GLY A 140 7.73 10.73 -5.34
C GLY A 140 7.41 10.26 -3.92
N PHE A 141 8.22 10.67 -2.95
CA PHE A 141 7.92 10.44 -1.53
C PHE A 141 8.47 11.57 -0.67
N SER A 142 7.95 11.68 0.54
CA SER A 142 8.37 12.71 1.50
C SER A 142 8.70 12.11 2.86
N THR A 143 9.61 12.78 3.54
CA THR A 143 9.97 12.54 4.94
C THR A 143 9.79 13.83 5.74
N ASN A 144 9.68 13.72 7.07
CA ASN A 144 9.78 14.85 7.98
C ASN A 144 11.09 14.72 8.76
N GLU A 145 12.06 15.56 8.43
CA GLU A 145 13.40 15.54 9.03
C GLU A 145 13.57 16.72 9.97
N ASN A 146 13.45 16.49 11.28
CA ASN A 146 13.51 17.52 12.30
C ASN A 146 12.53 18.70 12.09
N GLY A 147 11.30 18.42 11.65
CA GLY A 147 10.28 19.43 11.39
C GLY A 147 10.37 20.06 10.00
N VAL A 148 11.29 19.61 9.15
CA VAL A 148 11.41 20.03 7.74
C VAL A 148 10.96 18.90 6.83
N SER A 149 9.92 19.15 6.03
CA SER A 149 9.50 18.20 5.01
C SER A 149 10.48 18.20 3.84
N LYS A 150 11.00 17.03 3.50
CA LYS A 150 11.85 16.83 2.33
C LYS A 150 11.14 15.97 1.29
N LEU A 151 11.28 16.36 0.03
CA LEU A 151 10.78 15.62 -1.12
C LEU A 151 11.92 14.87 -1.80
N TYR A 152 11.64 13.62 -2.11
CA TYR A 152 12.50 12.72 -2.88
C TYR A 152 11.74 12.21 -4.09
N VAL A 153 12.47 12.00 -5.19
CA VAL A 153 11.90 11.39 -6.39
C VAL A 153 12.85 10.32 -6.90
N LEU A 154 12.32 9.13 -7.15
CA LEU A 154 13.04 8.01 -7.73
C LEU A 154 12.62 7.80 -9.19
N ASP A 155 13.59 7.49 -10.03
CA ASP A 155 13.37 6.83 -11.31
C ASP A 155 13.03 5.35 -11.05
N THR A 156 11.85 4.89 -11.44
CA THR A 156 11.36 3.54 -11.14
C THR A 156 12.09 2.45 -11.91
N ALA A 157 12.71 2.78 -13.05
CA ALA A 157 13.47 1.82 -13.85
C ALA A 157 14.83 1.50 -13.22
N THR A 158 15.40 2.45 -12.50
CA THR A 158 16.74 2.33 -11.90
C THR A 158 16.72 2.29 -10.37
N ASN A 159 15.60 2.65 -9.74
CA ASN A 159 15.45 2.87 -8.31
C ASN A 159 16.45 3.90 -7.74
N LYS A 160 16.89 4.84 -8.59
CA LYS A 160 17.83 5.88 -8.17
C LYS A 160 17.10 7.21 -7.98
N GLU A 161 17.53 7.95 -6.96
CA GLU A 161 17.06 9.31 -6.75
C GLU A 161 17.51 10.22 -7.90
N ILE A 162 16.60 11.10 -8.29
CA ILE A 162 16.92 12.19 -9.21
C ILE A 162 17.19 13.46 -8.41
N LYS A 163 18.13 14.26 -8.92
CA LYS A 163 18.42 15.57 -8.32
C LYS A 163 17.30 16.55 -8.65
N LEU A 164 16.60 16.99 -7.62
CA LEU A 164 15.58 18.03 -7.78
C LEU A 164 16.20 19.41 -7.98
N PRO A 165 15.53 20.31 -8.74
CA PRO A 165 15.92 21.72 -8.82
C PRO A 165 15.92 22.34 -7.41
N LYS A 166 16.83 23.30 -7.22
CA LYS A 166 16.85 24.10 -5.99
C LYS A 166 15.81 25.20 -6.05
#